data_e8cabad1627a8077872cd787f88cdb43
#
_entry.id   e8cabad1627a8077872cd787f88cdb43
#
_cell.length_a   1.000
_cell.length_b   1.000
_cell.length_c   1.000
_cell.angle_alpha   90.00
_cell.angle_beta   90.00
_cell.angle_gamma   90.00
#
_symmetry.space_group_name_H-M   'P 1'
#
loop_
_entity.id
_entity.type
_entity.pdbx_description
1 polymer ?
#
loop_
_entity_poly.entity_id
_entity_poly.type
_entity_poly.pdbx_seq_one_letter_code
_entity_poly.pdbx_strand_id
1 'polypeptide(L)'
;AEPHVWYHTIDLPGGATTPGWYDTRSAVGHVDWPVGLVGGRALDVGTFDGFWAFEMERRGAAEVVALDVDDPDALDWSFDERPTGAEAIRRWSAERGPGFREAADALG
;
A
#
# COMPACT_ATOMS: atom_id res chain seq x y z
N ALA A 1 3.72 -1.39 20.12
CA ALA A 1 2.68 -1.28 19.08
C ALA A 1 2.31 -2.67 18.59
N GLU A 2 1.05 -2.90 18.32
CA GLU A 2 0.62 -4.16 17.72
C GLU A 2 1.18 -4.30 16.30
N PRO A 3 1.62 -5.51 15.92
CA PRO A 3 2.11 -5.72 14.57
C PRO A 3 0.98 -5.56 13.55
N HIS A 4 1.23 -4.80 12.51
CA HIS A 4 0.32 -4.67 11.38
C HIS A 4 0.55 -5.80 10.38
N VAL A 5 -0.49 -6.13 9.60
CA VAL A 5 -0.31 -6.92 8.40
C VAL A 5 0.21 -6.00 7.29
N TRP A 6 1.33 -6.39 6.71
CA TRP A 6 1.93 -5.67 5.60
C TRP A 6 1.74 -6.45 4.31
N TYR A 7 1.20 -5.79 3.32
CA TYR A 7 1.08 -6.37 1.98
C TYR A 7 2.38 -6.20 1.20
N HIS A 8 2.96 -5.00 1.26
CA HIS A 8 4.19 -4.69 0.56
C HIS A 8 5.40 -4.65 1.51
N THR A 9 6.57 -4.96 0.95
CA THR A 9 7.85 -4.69 1.60
C THR A 9 8.25 -3.25 1.29
N ILE A 10 8.31 -2.42 2.32
CA ILE A 10 8.59 -0.98 2.21
C ILE A 10 9.87 -0.68 2.96
N ASP A 11 10.81 0.00 2.30
CA ASP A 11 12.01 0.49 2.95
C ASP A 11 11.68 1.71 3.81
N LEU A 12 12.04 1.64 5.08
CA LEU A 12 11.82 2.71 6.04
C LEU A 12 13.16 3.37 6.43
N PRO A 13 13.12 4.63 6.92
CA PRO A 13 14.32 5.28 7.42
C PRO A 13 15.02 4.46 8.51
N GLY A 14 16.34 4.50 8.53
CA GLY A 14 17.14 3.75 9.50
C GLY A 14 17.46 2.32 9.09
N GLY A 15 17.16 1.93 7.86
CA GLY A 15 17.49 0.62 7.32
C GLY A 15 16.49 -0.49 7.65
N ALA A 16 15.35 -0.14 8.26
CA ALA A 16 14.27 -1.08 8.50
C ALA A 16 13.45 -1.32 7.23
N THR A 17 12.84 -2.50 7.15
CA THR A 17 11.87 -2.84 6.09
C THR A 17 10.62 -3.45 6.71
N THR A 18 9.48 -3.23 6.09
CA THR A 18 8.25 -3.90 6.51
C THR A 18 8.24 -5.36 6.05
N PRO A 19 7.69 -6.28 6.86
CA PRO A 19 7.64 -7.70 6.51
C PRO A 19 6.44 -8.00 5.60
N GLY A 20 6.44 -7.43 4.38
CA GLY A 20 5.33 -7.58 3.44
C GLY A 20 5.19 -8.99 2.90
N TRP A 21 3.95 -9.36 2.55
CA TRP A 21 3.69 -10.62 1.86
C TRP A 21 4.33 -10.65 0.47
N TYR A 22 4.43 -9.48 -0.16
CA TYR A 22 5.02 -9.33 -1.48
C TYR A 22 6.11 -8.27 -1.46
N ASP A 23 7.25 -8.63 -2.02
CA ASP A 23 8.34 -7.68 -2.24
C ASP A 23 8.31 -7.20 -3.69
N THR A 24 7.72 -6.03 -3.89
CA THR A 24 7.59 -5.41 -5.22
C THR A 24 8.66 -4.36 -5.50
N ARG A 25 9.67 -4.23 -4.63
CA ARG A 25 10.72 -3.20 -4.78
C ARG A 25 11.47 -3.33 -6.11
N SER A 26 11.71 -4.56 -6.56
CA SER A 26 12.37 -4.79 -7.85
C SER A 26 11.48 -4.48 -9.05
N ALA A 27 10.16 -4.49 -8.88
CA ALA A 27 9.22 -4.19 -9.96
C ALA A 27 9.23 -2.71 -10.37
N VAL A 28 9.66 -1.82 -9.50
CA VAL A 28 9.70 -0.37 -9.72
C VAL A 28 10.50 -0.02 -10.97
N GLY A 29 11.61 -0.71 -11.22
CA GLY A 29 12.46 -0.49 -12.39
C GLY A 29 11.86 -0.95 -13.72
N HIS A 30 10.77 -1.71 -13.68
CA HIS A 30 10.08 -2.23 -14.87
C HIS A 30 8.84 -1.42 -15.25
N VAL A 31 8.52 -0.39 -14.48
CA VAL A 31 7.38 0.48 -14.77
C VAL A 31 7.81 1.60 -15.71
N ASP A 32 7.08 1.79 -16.79
CA ASP A 32 7.26 2.94 -17.68
C ASP A 32 6.59 4.17 -17.04
N TRP A 33 7.33 4.85 -16.18
CA TRP A 33 6.82 6.02 -15.48
C TRP A 33 6.52 7.15 -16.45
N PRO A 34 5.30 7.73 -16.43
CA PRO A 34 4.97 8.81 -17.34
C PRO A 34 5.78 10.07 -17.04
N VAL A 35 6.17 10.77 -18.10
CA VAL A 35 6.94 12.04 -17.99
C VAL A 35 6.18 13.07 -17.15
N GLY A 36 4.85 13.10 -17.24
CA GLY A 36 4.01 14.02 -16.48
C GLY A 36 3.88 13.71 -14.99
N LEU A 37 4.49 12.63 -14.50
CA LEU A 37 4.44 12.31 -13.07
C LEU A 37 5.16 13.37 -12.23
N VAL A 38 6.32 13.83 -12.69
CA VAL A 38 7.08 14.89 -11.98
C VAL A 38 6.26 16.19 -12.01
N GLY A 39 5.93 16.70 -10.84
CA GLY A 39 5.08 17.88 -10.70
C GLY A 39 3.59 17.64 -10.97
N GLY A 40 3.21 16.42 -11.31
CA GLY A 40 1.84 16.04 -11.60
C GLY A 40 1.05 15.55 -10.40
N ARG A 41 -0.19 15.15 -10.66
CA ARG A 41 -1.07 14.51 -9.68
C ARG A 41 -1.18 13.03 -9.99
N ALA A 42 -1.14 12.20 -8.95
CA ALA A 42 -1.21 10.75 -9.07
C ALA A 42 -2.28 10.17 -8.17
N LEU A 43 -2.86 9.06 -8.59
CA LEU A 43 -3.87 8.33 -7.85
C LEU A 43 -3.45 6.86 -7.75
N ASP A 44 -3.40 6.35 -6.53
CA ASP A 44 -3.15 4.93 -6.24
C ASP A 44 -4.45 4.30 -5.72
N VAL A 45 -5.09 3.49 -6.54
CA VAL A 45 -6.33 2.79 -6.20
C VAL A 45 -5.99 1.39 -5.69
N GLY A 46 -6.47 1.07 -4.48
CA GLY A 46 -6.10 -0.19 -3.82
C GLY A 46 -4.72 -0.11 -3.18
N THR A 47 -4.42 1.00 -2.55
CA THR A 47 -3.07 1.31 -2.04
C THR A 47 -2.59 0.36 -0.94
N PHE A 48 -3.47 -0.22 -0.18
CA PHE A 48 -3.25 -1.04 1.02
C PHE A 48 -2.36 -0.31 2.05
N ASP A 49 -1.06 -0.52 2.01
CA ASP A 49 -0.08 0.12 2.90
C ASP A 49 0.74 1.22 2.22
N GLY A 50 0.43 1.54 0.98
CA GLY A 50 0.91 2.75 0.31
C GLY A 50 2.17 2.62 -0.52
N PHE A 51 2.69 1.43 -0.77
CA PHE A 51 3.96 1.25 -1.49
C PHE A 51 4.04 2.07 -2.78
N TRP A 52 3.05 1.93 -3.67
CA TRP A 52 3.05 2.64 -4.94
C TRP A 52 2.80 4.14 -4.79
N ALA A 53 1.96 4.53 -3.83
CA ALA A 53 1.72 5.94 -3.52
C ALA A 53 3.01 6.64 -3.07
N PHE A 54 3.76 6.04 -2.15
CA PHE A 54 5.03 6.59 -1.69
C PHE A 54 6.09 6.60 -2.80
N GLU A 55 6.09 5.59 -3.66
CA GLU A 55 7.01 5.57 -4.81
C GLU A 55 6.73 6.70 -5.80
N MET A 56 5.46 6.99 -6.08
CA MET A 56 5.09 8.12 -6.95
C MET A 56 5.47 9.46 -6.33
N GLU A 57 5.30 9.63 -5.02
CA GLU A 57 5.74 10.82 -4.30
C GLU A 57 7.26 10.97 -4.38
N ARG A 58 8.00 9.91 -4.12
CA ARG A 58 9.46 9.90 -4.20
C ARG A 58 9.96 10.25 -5.60
N ARG A 59 9.22 9.90 -6.64
CA ARG A 59 9.56 10.23 -8.04
C ARG A 59 9.16 11.63 -8.45
N GLY A 60 8.60 12.44 -7.56
CA GLY A 60 8.38 13.85 -7.79
C GLY A 60 6.95 14.26 -8.12
N ALA A 61 5.95 13.39 -7.93
CA ALA A 61 4.56 13.82 -8.00
C ALA A 61 4.31 14.93 -7.00
N ALA A 62 3.61 15.98 -7.43
CA ALA A 62 3.28 17.11 -6.56
C ALA A 62 2.16 16.77 -5.59
N GLU A 63 1.28 15.87 -5.98
CA GLU A 63 0.16 15.37 -5.16
C GLU A 63 -0.09 13.91 -5.46
N VAL A 64 -0.20 13.11 -4.42
CA VAL A 64 -0.62 11.71 -4.54
C VAL A 64 -1.82 11.47 -3.65
N VAL A 65 -2.87 10.91 -4.24
CA VAL A 65 -4.05 10.45 -3.50
C VAL A 65 -4.03 8.93 -3.48
N ALA A 66 -4.10 8.37 -2.28
CA ALA A 66 -4.13 6.92 -2.07
C ALA A 66 -5.51 6.51 -1.56
N LEU A 67 -6.14 5.59 -2.25
CA LEU A 67 -7.47 5.10 -1.92
C LEU A 67 -7.45 3.60 -1.64
N ASP A 68 -8.24 3.18 -0.67
CA ASP A 68 -8.54 1.78 -0.45
C ASP A 68 -9.92 1.64 0.22
N VAL A 69 -10.41 0.41 0.27
CA VAL A 69 -11.66 0.08 0.95
C VAL A 69 -11.36 -0.41 2.37
N ASP A 70 -12.17 0.04 3.32
CA ASP A 70 -12.05 -0.39 4.72
C ASP A 70 -12.93 -1.59 5.03
N ASP A 71 -13.99 -1.79 4.24
CA ASP A 71 -14.95 -2.85 4.45
C ASP A 71 -14.64 -4.03 3.51
N PRO A 72 -14.35 -5.22 4.04
CA PRO A 72 -14.07 -6.39 3.21
C PRO A 72 -15.28 -6.82 2.38
N ASP A 73 -16.51 -6.48 2.79
CA ASP A 73 -17.71 -6.77 2.01
C ASP A 73 -17.83 -5.88 0.77
N ALA A 74 -17.11 -4.75 0.74
CA ALA A 74 -17.04 -3.89 -0.42
C ALA A 74 -16.06 -4.38 -1.49
N LEU A 75 -15.26 -5.40 -1.19
CA LEU A 75 -14.33 -6.00 -2.13
C LEU A 75 -15.06 -6.93 -3.10
N ASP A 76 -14.70 -6.83 -4.36
CA ASP A 76 -15.20 -7.72 -5.41
C ASP A 76 -14.38 -9.02 -5.43
N TRP A 77 -14.69 -9.90 -4.47
CA TRP A 77 -14.02 -11.17 -4.37
C TRP A 77 -14.51 -12.13 -5.44
N SER A 78 -13.59 -12.84 -6.09
CA SER A 78 -14.00 -14.04 -6.83
C SER A 78 -14.52 -15.08 -5.84
N PHE A 79 -15.44 -15.92 -6.31
CA PHE A 79 -16.11 -16.90 -5.44
C PHE A 79 -15.11 -17.80 -4.69
N ASP A 80 -14.01 -18.15 -5.34
CA ASP A 80 -12.99 -19.05 -4.78
C ASP A 80 -11.95 -18.36 -3.89
N GLU A 81 -11.88 -17.03 -3.95
CA GLU A 81 -10.84 -16.25 -3.25
C GLU A 81 -11.34 -15.54 -2.00
N ARG A 82 -12.65 -15.57 -1.76
CA ARG A 82 -13.21 -14.91 -0.58
C ARG A 82 -12.64 -15.55 0.69
N PRO A 83 -12.02 -14.77 1.58
CA PRO A 83 -11.56 -15.31 2.85
C PRO A 83 -12.69 -15.96 3.62
N THR A 84 -12.48 -17.18 4.09
CA THR A 84 -13.45 -17.88 4.93
C THR A 84 -13.17 -17.59 6.40
N GLY A 85 -14.25 -17.30 7.13
CA GLY A 85 -14.18 -17.04 8.54
C GLY A 85 -14.06 -15.54 8.88
N ALA A 86 -14.82 -15.14 9.89
CA ALA A 86 -14.90 -13.75 10.32
C ALA A 86 -13.56 -13.17 10.79
N GLU A 87 -12.66 -14.02 11.30
CA GLU A 87 -11.32 -13.58 11.73
C GLU A 87 -10.43 -13.21 10.55
N ALA A 88 -10.41 -14.01 9.49
CA ALA A 88 -9.64 -13.70 8.28
C ALA A 88 -10.14 -12.40 7.64
N ILE A 89 -11.46 -12.22 7.57
CA ILE A 89 -12.08 -11.01 7.05
C ILE A 89 -11.69 -9.79 7.88
N ARG A 90 -11.73 -9.89 9.21
CA ARG A 90 -11.33 -8.80 10.10
C ARG A 90 -9.85 -8.44 9.97
N ARG A 91 -8.98 -9.41 9.81
CA ARG A 91 -7.54 -9.15 9.58
C ARG A 91 -7.32 -8.36 8.29
N TRP A 92 -8.03 -8.73 7.23
CA TRP A 92 -7.95 -8.01 5.96
C TRP A 92 -8.47 -6.58 6.04
N SER A 93 -9.53 -6.33 6.79
CA SER A 93 -10.16 -5.00 6.88
C SER A 93 -9.50 -4.08 7.90
N ALA A 94 -9.08 -4.62 9.04
CA ALA A 94 -8.64 -3.80 10.17
C ALA A 94 -7.24 -3.23 10.02
N GLU A 95 -6.43 -3.77 9.13
CA GLU A 95 -4.99 -3.52 9.13
C GLU A 95 -4.48 -2.67 7.95
N ARG A 96 -5.36 -2.24 7.04
CA ARG A 96 -4.97 -1.43 5.87
C ARG A 96 -4.57 0.00 6.25
N GLY A 97 -5.43 0.70 6.95
CA GLY A 97 -5.19 2.07 7.35
C GLY A 97 -4.03 2.26 8.32
N PRO A 98 -3.89 1.43 9.38
CA PRO A 98 -2.77 1.53 10.31
C PRO A 98 -1.40 1.37 9.66
N GLY A 99 -1.22 0.40 8.78
CA GLY A 99 0.05 0.20 8.06
C GLY A 99 0.42 1.40 7.20
N PHE A 100 -0.54 1.91 6.44
CA PHE A 100 -0.34 3.13 5.65
C PHE A 100 0.10 4.31 6.51
N ARG A 101 -0.59 4.55 7.60
CA ARG A 101 -0.27 5.69 8.49
C ARG A 101 1.10 5.55 9.12
N GLU A 102 1.45 4.36 9.58
CA GLU A 102 2.77 4.10 10.16
C GLU A 102 3.89 4.35 9.14
N ALA A 103 3.73 3.85 7.92
CA ALA A 103 4.71 4.08 6.86
C ALA A 103 4.79 5.57 6.46
N ALA A 104 3.65 6.24 6.32
CA ALA A 104 3.60 7.66 6.00
C ALA A 104 4.30 8.51 7.06
N ASP A 105 4.06 8.23 8.33
CA ASP A 105 4.69 8.93 9.44
C ASP A 105 6.21 8.70 9.46
N ALA A 106 6.66 7.49 9.18
CA ALA A 106 8.09 7.16 9.15
C ALA A 106 8.81 7.80 7.96
N LEU A 107 8.16 7.90 6.82
CA LEU A 107 8.74 8.47 5.61
C LEU A 107 8.70 10.00 5.58
N GLY A 108 7.83 10.60 6.36
CA GLY A 108 7.63 12.06 6.38
C GLY A 108 6.60 12.48 5.36
#